data_fecd55d5cc80d8d645aacd3b1fcaa4eb
#
_entry.id   fecd55d5cc80d8d645aacd3b1fcaa4eb
#
_cell.length_a   1.000
_cell.length_b   1.000
_cell.length_c   1.000
_cell.angle_alpha   90.00
_cell.angle_beta   90.00
_cell.angle_gamma   90.00
#
_symmetry.space_group_name_H-M   'P 1'
#
loop_
_entity.id
_entity.type
_entity.pdbx_description
1 polymer ?
#
loop_
_entity_poly.entity_id
_entity_poly.type
_entity_poly.pdbx_seq_one_letter_code
_entity_poly.pdbx_strand_id
1 'polypeptide(L)'
;MEGDIKGFFDNIDHNVLIATLRKRIADDRFLRLIRKLLNAGYIEDWKFHNTNKGTPQGGNISPILANIYLDNFDKYMEEYALRFNKGKERHITKEYKQLSDKMQRILKSIKNIQDADVRLQLRDEYEKLRRERQKIESRDSMDETYRRLRYVRYADDFLIGVIGSLSLIHI
;
A
#
# COMPACT_ATOMS: atom_id res chain seq x y z
N MET A 1 2.68 5.84 -6.47
CA MET A 1 2.74 7.30 -6.19
C MET A 1 3.47 7.45 -4.88
N GLU A 2 4.44 8.33 -4.86
CA GLU A 2 5.22 8.71 -3.68
C GLU A 2 4.82 10.13 -3.30
N GLY A 3 4.70 10.41 -2.02
CA GLY A 3 4.33 11.72 -1.51
C GLY A 3 5.04 12.00 -0.18
N ASP A 4 5.29 13.28 0.05
CA ASP A 4 5.84 13.84 1.27
C ASP A 4 4.92 14.95 1.77
N ILE A 5 4.72 15.05 3.08
CA ILE A 5 3.93 16.12 3.68
C ILE A 5 4.85 17.29 4.01
N LYS A 6 4.96 18.22 3.06
CA LYS A 6 5.86 19.38 3.17
C LYS A 6 5.68 20.14 4.48
N GLY A 7 6.79 20.28 5.23
CA GLY A 7 6.82 21.03 6.48
C GLY A 7 5.91 20.43 7.55
N PHE A 8 5.74 19.11 7.56
CA PHE A 8 4.79 18.44 8.45
C PHE A 8 5.01 18.80 9.93
N PHE A 9 6.24 18.67 10.42
CA PHE A 9 6.57 18.93 11.81
C PHE A 9 6.29 20.39 12.24
N ASP A 10 6.43 21.33 11.32
CA ASP A 10 6.20 22.77 11.60
C ASP A 10 4.72 23.13 11.56
N ASN A 11 3.88 22.29 10.95
CA ASN A 11 2.46 22.58 10.71
C ASN A 11 1.50 21.72 11.54
N ILE A 12 1.98 20.91 12.47
CA ILE A 12 1.11 20.13 13.37
C ILE A 12 0.25 21.08 14.20
N ASP A 13 -1.08 20.98 14.06
CA ASP A 13 -2.03 21.75 14.89
C ASP A 13 -2.13 21.11 16.28
N HIS A 14 -1.75 21.88 17.31
CA HIS A 14 -1.76 21.43 18.70
C HIS A 14 -3.16 21.06 19.19
N ASN A 15 -4.22 21.73 18.71
CA ASN A 15 -5.58 21.41 19.14
C ASN A 15 -6.04 20.07 18.57
N VAL A 16 -5.75 19.83 17.28
CA VAL A 16 -6.05 18.55 16.63
C VAL A 16 -5.27 17.41 17.30
N LEU A 17 -3.98 17.62 17.60
CA LEU A 17 -3.16 16.65 18.29
C LEU A 17 -3.71 16.31 19.68
N ILE A 18 -4.01 17.32 20.50
CA ILE A 18 -4.59 17.12 21.84
C ILE A 18 -5.97 16.46 21.76
N ALA A 19 -6.81 16.82 20.79
CA ALA A 19 -8.10 16.15 20.57
C ALA A 19 -7.93 14.68 20.18
N THR A 20 -6.92 14.37 19.40
CA THR A 20 -6.59 12.98 19.01
C THR A 20 -6.10 12.18 20.21
N LEU A 21 -5.21 12.75 21.04
CA LEU A 21 -4.75 12.13 22.29
C LEU A 21 -5.91 11.89 23.25
N ARG A 22 -6.85 12.83 23.36
CA ARG A 22 -8.02 12.74 24.26
C ARG A 22 -8.94 11.56 23.93
N LYS A 23 -8.94 11.07 22.71
CA LYS A 23 -9.71 9.84 22.35
C LYS A 23 -9.24 8.59 23.11
N ARG A 24 -8.00 8.60 23.62
CA ARG A 24 -7.37 7.46 24.31
C ARG A 24 -6.94 7.76 25.74
N ILE A 25 -6.71 9.01 26.06
CA ILE A 25 -6.17 9.47 27.34
C ILE A 25 -7.20 10.40 28.00
N ALA A 26 -7.79 9.95 29.11
CA ALA A 26 -8.77 10.73 29.88
C ALA A 26 -8.13 11.68 30.89
N ASP A 27 -6.82 11.57 31.14
CA ASP A 27 -6.12 12.39 32.14
C ASP A 27 -5.86 13.81 31.61
N ASP A 28 -6.66 14.78 32.06
CA ASP A 28 -6.51 16.19 31.71
C ASP A 28 -5.21 16.82 32.23
N ARG A 29 -4.60 16.29 33.28
CA ARG A 29 -3.32 16.81 33.78
C ARG A 29 -2.21 16.47 32.81
N PHE A 30 -2.21 15.24 32.31
CA PHE A 30 -1.28 14.78 31.30
C PHE A 30 -1.46 15.57 29.98
N LEU A 31 -2.68 15.75 29.49
CA LEU A 31 -2.95 16.51 28.27
C LEU A 31 -2.52 17.97 28.38
N ARG A 32 -2.70 18.61 29.56
CA ARG A 32 -2.19 19.95 29.83
C ARG A 32 -0.65 20.00 29.85
N LEU A 33 0.00 18.95 30.35
CA LEU A 33 1.47 18.86 30.33
C LEU A 33 1.99 18.78 28.88
N ILE A 34 1.39 17.94 28.04
CA ILE A 34 1.73 17.86 26.61
C ILE A 34 1.52 19.21 25.92
N ARG A 35 0.40 19.91 26.18
CA ARG A 35 0.16 21.23 25.61
C ARG A 35 1.21 22.26 26.04
N LYS A 36 1.61 22.24 27.31
CA LYS A 36 2.69 23.10 27.80
C LYS A 36 4.01 22.81 27.10
N LEU A 37 4.33 21.54 26.90
CA LEU A 37 5.52 21.10 26.19
C LEU A 37 5.51 21.62 24.73
N LEU A 38 4.39 21.48 24.03
CA LEU A 38 4.23 21.94 22.65
C LEU A 38 4.38 23.48 22.53
N ASN A 39 3.88 24.20 23.50
CA ASN A 39 3.94 25.67 23.52
C ASN A 39 5.24 26.23 24.13
N ALA A 40 6.11 25.39 24.68
CA ALA A 40 7.32 25.82 25.35
C ALA A 40 8.36 26.48 24.41
N GLY A 41 8.21 26.26 23.10
CA GLY A 41 9.18 26.73 22.13
C GLY A 41 10.48 25.91 22.14
N TYR A 42 11.45 26.36 21.38
CA TYR A 42 12.78 25.78 21.33
C TYR A 42 13.85 26.85 21.14
N ILE A 43 15.08 26.50 21.47
CA ILE A 43 16.23 27.37 21.27
C ILE A 43 17.06 26.79 20.14
N GLU A 44 17.30 27.59 19.10
CA GLU A 44 18.16 27.29 17.97
C GLU A 44 19.08 28.47 17.71
N ASP A 45 20.36 28.23 17.51
CA ASP A 45 21.38 29.26 17.33
C ASP A 45 21.35 30.39 18.41
N TRP A 46 21.12 29.99 19.68
CA TRP A 46 20.97 30.91 20.84
C TRP A 46 19.79 31.87 20.73
N LYS A 47 18.83 31.60 19.83
CA LYS A 47 17.57 32.37 19.71
C LYS A 47 16.39 31.50 20.13
N PHE A 48 15.49 32.13 20.88
CA PHE A 48 14.25 31.48 21.28
C PHE A 48 13.22 31.59 20.17
N HIS A 49 12.63 30.44 19.79
CA HIS A 49 11.54 30.34 18.85
C HIS A 49 10.27 29.87 19.54
N ASN A 50 9.24 30.69 19.45
CA ASN A 50 7.93 30.35 20.00
C ASN A 50 7.19 29.41 19.05
N THR A 51 6.57 28.34 19.57
CA THR A 51 5.82 27.35 18.78
C THR A 51 4.33 27.50 19.07
N ASN A 52 3.62 28.21 18.19
CA ASN A 52 2.15 28.21 18.18
C ASN A 52 1.57 27.01 17.39
N LYS A 53 2.40 26.40 16.56
CA LYS A 53 2.13 25.21 15.76
C LYS A 53 3.39 24.36 15.69
N GLY A 54 3.23 23.12 15.31
CA GLY A 54 4.34 22.21 15.06
C GLY A 54 4.94 21.61 16.32
N THR A 55 5.93 20.78 16.11
CA THR A 55 6.77 20.19 17.16
C THR A 55 8.23 20.44 16.80
N PRO A 56 9.10 20.77 17.78
CA PRO A 56 10.51 21.04 17.47
C PRO A 56 11.15 19.81 16.84
N GLN A 57 11.82 20.00 15.71
CA GLN A 57 12.60 18.96 15.07
C GLN A 57 13.74 18.53 16.00
N GLY A 58 13.95 17.21 16.14
CA GLY A 58 14.95 16.65 17.07
C GLY A 58 14.48 16.50 18.53
N GLY A 59 13.27 16.91 18.87
CA GLY A 59 12.69 16.63 20.19
C GLY A 59 12.38 15.13 20.37
N ASN A 60 12.75 14.55 21.52
CA ASN A 60 12.59 13.12 21.80
C ASN A 60 11.13 12.61 21.66
N ILE A 61 10.15 13.46 21.93
CA ILE A 61 8.72 13.11 21.86
C ILE A 61 8.09 13.43 20.50
N SER A 62 8.71 14.28 19.68
CA SER A 62 8.16 14.77 18.42
C SER A 62 7.80 13.64 17.44
N PRO A 63 8.62 12.59 17.24
CA PRO A 63 8.25 11.48 16.34
C PRO A 63 7.02 10.70 16.81
N ILE A 64 6.84 10.57 18.13
CA ILE A 64 5.67 9.88 18.70
C ILE A 64 4.41 10.72 18.47
N LEU A 65 4.47 12.02 18.76
CA LEU A 65 3.34 12.94 18.55
C LEU A 65 2.97 13.07 17.08
N ALA A 66 3.97 13.08 16.20
CA ALA A 66 3.80 13.07 14.75
C ALA A 66 3.02 11.82 14.28
N ASN A 67 3.42 10.63 14.73
CA ASN A 67 2.74 9.40 14.38
C ASN A 67 1.30 9.35 14.93
N ILE A 68 1.06 9.89 16.14
CA ILE A 68 -0.30 9.99 16.71
C ILE A 68 -1.16 10.95 15.87
N TYR A 69 -0.59 12.07 15.41
CA TYR A 69 -1.29 13.00 14.55
C TYR A 69 -1.69 12.38 13.21
N LEU A 70 -0.76 11.67 12.59
CA LEU A 70 -0.95 11.00 11.30
C LEU A 70 -1.82 9.72 11.36
N ASP A 71 -2.12 9.18 12.54
CA ASP A 71 -3.07 8.07 12.71
C ASP A 71 -4.44 8.38 12.07
N ASN A 72 -4.87 9.64 12.07
CA ASN A 72 -6.10 10.03 11.39
C ASN A 72 -5.99 9.91 9.85
N PHE A 73 -4.83 10.21 9.29
CA PHE A 73 -4.55 10.03 7.87
C PHE A 73 -4.45 8.55 7.51
N ASP A 74 -3.77 7.75 8.34
CA ASP A 74 -3.68 6.30 8.16
C ASP A 74 -5.07 5.66 8.13
N LYS A 75 -5.95 6.01 9.08
CA LYS A 75 -7.35 5.53 9.10
C LYS A 75 -8.14 5.94 7.87
N TYR A 76 -7.98 7.19 7.43
CA TYR A 76 -8.61 7.65 6.19
C TYR A 76 -8.15 6.82 4.99
N MET A 77 -6.85 6.54 4.87
CA MET A 77 -6.30 5.75 3.78
C MET A 77 -6.74 4.28 3.84
N GLU A 78 -6.86 3.71 5.02
CA GLU A 78 -7.40 2.36 5.22
C GLU A 78 -8.86 2.27 4.77
N GLU A 79 -9.72 3.20 5.20
CA GLU A 79 -11.11 3.26 4.77
C GLU A 79 -11.23 3.50 3.25
N TYR A 80 -10.38 4.37 2.71
CA TYR A 80 -10.35 4.62 1.28
C TYR A 80 -9.93 3.36 0.52
N ALA A 81 -8.92 2.64 0.98
CA ALA A 81 -8.49 1.38 0.40
C ALA A 81 -9.61 0.31 0.43
N LEU A 82 -10.37 0.20 1.53
CA LEU A 82 -11.50 -0.71 1.62
C LEU A 82 -12.57 -0.41 0.57
N ARG A 83 -12.90 0.86 0.36
CA ARG A 83 -13.88 1.30 -0.66
C ARG A 83 -13.35 1.14 -2.09
N PHE A 84 -12.05 1.37 -2.28
CA PHE A 84 -11.41 1.27 -3.59
C PHE A 84 -11.25 -0.17 -4.06
N ASN A 85 -10.89 -1.10 -3.16
CA ASN A 85 -10.58 -2.48 -3.49
C ASN A 85 -11.81 -3.23 -4.05
N LYS A 86 -11.62 -3.94 -5.18
CA LYS A 86 -12.66 -4.69 -5.87
C LYS A 86 -12.12 -6.00 -6.44
N GLY A 87 -12.97 -7.02 -6.49
CA GLY A 87 -12.63 -8.35 -7.03
C GLY A 87 -11.74 -9.16 -6.09
N LYS A 88 -11.66 -10.47 -6.26
CA LYS A 88 -10.74 -11.36 -5.54
C LYS A 88 -9.38 -11.44 -6.19
N GLU A 89 -9.36 -11.62 -7.50
CA GLU A 89 -8.18 -11.78 -8.34
C GLU A 89 -8.48 -11.29 -9.75
N ARG A 90 -7.42 -10.96 -10.50
CA ARG A 90 -7.54 -10.58 -11.91
C ARG A 90 -7.95 -11.78 -12.76
N HIS A 91 -8.69 -11.54 -13.82
CA HIS A 91 -9.03 -12.55 -14.79
C HIS A 91 -7.76 -13.11 -15.47
N ILE A 92 -7.81 -14.38 -15.79
CA ILE A 92 -6.77 -15.04 -16.57
C ILE A 92 -6.95 -14.58 -18.03
N THR A 93 -5.84 -14.23 -18.71
CA THR A 93 -5.90 -13.87 -20.13
C THR A 93 -6.42 -15.05 -20.96
N LYS A 94 -7.17 -14.75 -22.02
CA LYS A 94 -7.75 -15.79 -22.89
C LYS A 94 -6.66 -16.67 -23.50
N GLU A 95 -5.56 -16.08 -23.93
CA GLU A 95 -4.42 -16.76 -24.52
C GLU A 95 -3.75 -17.73 -23.54
N TYR A 96 -3.46 -17.26 -22.32
CA TYR A 96 -2.87 -18.11 -21.30
C TYR A 96 -3.78 -19.27 -20.92
N LYS A 97 -5.09 -19.06 -20.84
CA LYS A 97 -6.07 -20.11 -20.58
C LYS A 97 -6.10 -21.14 -21.70
N GLN A 98 -6.13 -20.70 -22.96
CA GLN A 98 -6.13 -21.61 -24.11
C GLN A 98 -4.89 -22.51 -24.14
N LEU A 99 -3.70 -21.94 -23.90
CA LEU A 99 -2.46 -22.73 -23.82
C LEU A 99 -2.49 -23.71 -22.63
N SER A 100 -2.98 -23.27 -21.48
CA SER A 100 -3.11 -24.11 -20.29
C SER A 100 -4.06 -25.28 -20.53
N ASP A 101 -5.19 -25.06 -21.21
CA ASP A 101 -6.16 -26.10 -21.55
C ASP A 101 -5.57 -27.09 -22.57
N LYS A 102 -4.82 -26.63 -23.58
CA LYS A 102 -4.09 -27.51 -24.51
C LYS A 102 -3.08 -28.38 -23.78
N MET A 103 -2.26 -27.78 -22.91
CA MET A 103 -1.27 -28.50 -22.11
C MET A 103 -1.92 -29.57 -21.22
N GLN A 104 -3.06 -29.26 -20.59
CA GLN A 104 -3.79 -30.25 -19.79
C GLN A 104 -4.31 -31.43 -20.63
N ARG A 105 -4.78 -31.18 -21.86
CA ARG A 105 -5.22 -32.22 -22.77
C ARG A 105 -4.06 -33.16 -23.15
N ILE A 106 -2.89 -32.58 -23.48
CA ILE A 106 -1.69 -33.36 -23.78
C ILE A 106 -1.27 -34.24 -22.59
N LEU A 107 -1.26 -33.65 -21.37
CA LEU A 107 -0.93 -34.43 -20.17
C LEU A 107 -1.89 -35.60 -19.93
N LYS A 108 -3.18 -35.42 -20.20
CA LYS A 108 -4.17 -36.51 -20.12
C LYS A 108 -3.89 -37.59 -21.19
N SER A 109 -3.56 -37.17 -22.42
CA SER A 109 -3.22 -38.10 -23.50
C SER A 109 -1.96 -38.92 -23.18
N ILE A 110 -0.90 -38.31 -22.67
CA ILE A 110 0.35 -38.96 -22.26
C ILE A 110 0.09 -40.08 -21.23
N LYS A 111 -0.87 -39.90 -20.32
CA LYS A 111 -1.20 -40.91 -19.30
C LYS A 111 -1.84 -42.16 -19.90
N ASN A 112 -2.55 -42.06 -21.02
CA ASN A 112 -3.34 -43.13 -21.61
C ASN A 112 -2.63 -43.83 -22.78
N ILE A 113 -1.50 -43.31 -23.27
CA ILE A 113 -0.76 -43.84 -24.41
C ILE A 113 0.35 -44.75 -23.91
N GLN A 114 0.40 -45.98 -24.46
CA GLN A 114 1.45 -46.96 -24.15
C GLN A 114 2.65 -46.85 -25.09
N ASP A 115 2.45 -46.35 -26.31
CA ASP A 115 3.48 -46.17 -27.32
C ASP A 115 4.53 -45.15 -26.87
N ALA A 116 5.80 -45.59 -26.86
CA ALA A 116 6.90 -44.78 -26.35
C ALA A 116 7.24 -43.57 -27.27
N ASP A 117 7.18 -43.79 -28.59
CA ASP A 117 7.52 -42.76 -29.59
C ASP A 117 6.47 -41.64 -29.61
N VAL A 118 5.19 -42.04 -29.58
CA VAL A 118 4.08 -41.07 -29.49
C VAL A 118 4.12 -40.30 -28.18
N ARG A 119 4.48 -40.96 -27.08
CA ARG A 119 4.65 -40.32 -25.78
C ARG A 119 5.78 -39.27 -25.78
N LEU A 120 6.88 -39.55 -26.47
CA LEU A 120 8.00 -38.65 -26.60
C LEU A 120 7.60 -37.40 -27.41
N GLN A 121 6.92 -37.57 -28.54
CA GLN A 121 6.42 -36.45 -29.36
C GLN A 121 5.48 -35.53 -28.56
N LEU A 122 4.55 -36.09 -27.78
CA LEU A 122 3.63 -35.33 -26.96
C LEU A 122 4.35 -34.57 -25.82
N ARG A 123 5.43 -35.11 -25.29
CA ARG A 123 6.27 -34.39 -24.32
C ARG A 123 6.97 -33.21 -24.95
N ASP A 124 7.51 -33.36 -26.15
CA ASP A 124 8.15 -32.26 -26.89
C ASP A 124 7.14 -31.14 -27.21
N GLU A 125 5.93 -31.51 -27.63
CA GLU A 125 4.84 -30.56 -27.86
C GLU A 125 4.46 -29.84 -26.55
N TYR A 126 4.34 -30.55 -25.44
CA TYR A 126 4.07 -29.97 -24.13
C TYR A 126 5.14 -28.96 -23.73
N GLU A 127 6.42 -29.29 -23.91
CA GLU A 127 7.52 -28.36 -23.57
C GLU A 127 7.53 -27.10 -24.48
N LYS A 128 7.18 -27.23 -25.75
CA LYS A 128 6.99 -26.05 -26.64
C LYS A 128 5.88 -25.13 -26.13
N LEU A 129 4.69 -25.69 -25.85
CA LEU A 129 3.55 -24.93 -25.33
C LEU A 129 3.88 -24.28 -23.95
N ARG A 130 4.64 -24.98 -23.10
CA ARG A 130 5.10 -24.47 -21.83
C ARG A 130 5.98 -23.22 -21.99
N ARG A 131 6.94 -23.27 -22.94
CA ARG A 131 7.81 -22.12 -23.27
C ARG A 131 7.00 -20.96 -23.85
N GLU A 132 6.03 -21.21 -24.70
CA GLU A 132 5.11 -20.18 -25.23
C GLU A 132 4.30 -19.53 -24.10
N ARG A 133 3.71 -20.35 -23.22
CA ARG A 133 2.93 -19.85 -22.09
C ARG A 133 3.75 -19.00 -21.14
N GLN A 134 5.02 -19.28 -20.93
CA GLN A 134 5.91 -18.48 -20.07
C GLN A 134 6.15 -17.06 -20.60
N LYS A 135 5.96 -16.82 -21.91
CA LYS A 135 6.13 -15.51 -22.53
C LYS A 135 4.86 -14.65 -22.47
N ILE A 136 3.74 -15.21 -22.06
CA ILE A 136 2.44 -14.55 -22.04
C ILE A 136 2.07 -14.17 -20.61
N GLU A 137 1.51 -12.97 -20.43
CA GLU A 137 0.97 -12.58 -19.14
C GLU A 137 -0.17 -13.49 -18.70
N SER A 138 -0.06 -14.07 -17.52
CA SER A 138 -1.07 -15.01 -16.99
C SER A 138 -2.36 -14.32 -16.56
N ARG A 139 -2.28 -13.06 -16.19
CA ARG A 139 -3.40 -12.25 -15.69
C ARG A 139 -3.55 -10.98 -16.52
N ASP A 140 -4.77 -10.59 -16.74
CA ASP A 140 -5.08 -9.35 -17.46
C ASP A 140 -4.66 -8.14 -16.61
N SER A 141 -3.65 -7.40 -17.10
CA SER A 141 -3.13 -6.20 -16.43
C SER A 141 -4.14 -5.05 -16.43
N MET A 142 -5.09 -5.05 -17.40
CA MET A 142 -6.12 -4.03 -17.58
C MET A 142 -7.51 -4.46 -17.10
N ASP A 143 -7.60 -5.51 -16.28
CA ASP A 143 -8.86 -6.01 -15.75
C ASP A 143 -9.60 -4.96 -14.91
N GLU A 144 -10.65 -4.38 -15.44
CA GLU A 144 -11.48 -3.35 -14.79
C GLU A 144 -12.29 -3.90 -13.59
N THR A 145 -12.44 -5.23 -13.50
CA THR A 145 -13.16 -5.87 -12.40
C THR A 145 -12.31 -6.06 -11.16
N TYR A 146 -10.99 -5.87 -11.30
CA TYR A 146 -10.02 -6.01 -10.21
C TYR A 146 -9.25 -4.72 -9.99
N ARG A 147 -9.32 -4.21 -8.76
CA ARG A 147 -8.51 -3.05 -8.36
C ARG A 147 -8.07 -3.18 -6.92
N ARG A 148 -6.86 -2.70 -6.63
CA ARG A 148 -6.25 -2.70 -5.30
C ARG A 148 -5.52 -1.38 -5.06
N LEU A 149 -5.67 -0.89 -3.85
CA LEU A 149 -4.85 0.16 -3.29
C LEU A 149 -4.11 -0.38 -2.08
N ARG A 150 -2.82 -0.10 -2.02
CA ARG A 150 -1.96 -0.35 -0.88
C ARG A 150 -1.29 0.94 -0.49
N TYR A 151 -1.28 1.20 0.79
CA TYR A 151 -0.70 2.38 1.40
C TYR A 151 0.31 1.95 2.46
N VAL A 152 1.42 2.64 2.50
CA VAL A 152 2.44 2.51 3.55
C VAL A 152 3.02 3.88 3.81
N ARG A 153 3.28 4.19 5.07
CA ARG A 153 3.88 5.45 5.50
C ARG A 153 5.07 5.18 6.42
N TYR A 154 6.06 6.04 6.30
CA TYR A 154 7.17 6.15 7.23
C TYR A 154 7.36 7.62 7.58
N ALA A 155 7.05 7.99 8.83
CA ALA A 155 6.96 9.39 9.27
C ALA A 155 6.00 10.21 8.39
N ASP A 156 6.47 11.25 7.73
CA ASP A 156 5.76 12.12 6.78
C ASP A 156 5.81 11.64 5.33
N ASP A 157 6.71 10.72 5.01
CA ASP A 157 6.77 10.07 3.70
C ASP A 157 5.73 8.97 3.56
N PHE A 158 5.08 8.88 2.40
CA PHE A 158 4.14 7.81 2.12
C PHE A 158 4.21 7.29 0.69
N LEU A 159 3.86 6.03 0.53
CA LEU A 159 3.79 5.36 -0.77
C LEU A 159 2.40 4.75 -0.97
N ILE A 160 1.80 5.07 -2.11
CA ILE A 160 0.52 4.50 -2.53
C ILE A 160 0.75 3.66 -3.79
N GLY A 161 0.55 2.34 -3.64
CA GLY A 161 0.55 1.39 -4.75
C GLY A 161 -0.87 1.13 -5.23
N VAL A 162 -1.10 1.27 -6.53
CA VAL A 162 -2.42 1.04 -7.12
C VAL A 162 -2.34 0.01 -8.23
N ILE A 163 -3.30 -0.90 -8.23
CA ILE A 163 -3.57 -1.84 -9.31
C ILE A 163 -4.96 -1.53 -9.86
N GLY A 164 -5.06 -1.25 -11.14
CA GLY A 164 -6.29 -0.87 -11.84
C GLY A 164 -6.06 0.28 -12.80
N SER A 165 -7.10 0.75 -13.45
CA SER A 165 -7.02 1.92 -14.34
C SER A 165 -6.66 3.17 -13.53
N LEU A 166 -5.66 3.92 -14.00
CA LEU A 166 -5.23 5.18 -13.38
C LEU A 166 -6.33 6.26 -13.41
N SER A 167 -7.28 6.17 -14.33
CA SER A 167 -8.43 7.10 -14.43
C SER A 167 -9.36 7.05 -13.19
N LEU A 168 -9.21 6.05 -12.33
CA LEU A 168 -9.99 5.89 -11.11
C LEU A 168 -9.33 6.52 -9.88
N ILE A 169 -8.12 7.05 -10.03
CA ILE A 169 -7.37 7.66 -8.94
C ILE A 169 -7.55 9.18 -9.03
N HIS A 170 -8.64 9.67 -8.48
CA HIS A 170 -8.79 11.08 -8.14
C HIS A 170 -8.49 11.20 -6.64
N ILE A 171 -7.20 11.35 -6.30
CA ILE A 171 -6.72 11.73 -4.96
C ILE A 171 -6.29 13.18 -5.02
#